data_5df574c3ce8c3b6fcf599faa3a52ff24
#
_entry.id   5df574c3ce8c3b6fcf599faa3a52ff24
#
_cell.length_a   1.000
_cell.length_b   1.000
_cell.length_c   1.000
_cell.angle_alpha   90.00
_cell.angle_beta   90.00
_cell.angle_gamma   90.00
#
_symmetry.space_group_name_H-M   'P 1'
#
loop_
_entity.id
_entity.type
_entity.pdbx_description
1 polymer ?
#
loop_
_entity_poly.entity_id
_entity_poly.type
_entity_poly.pdbx_seq_one_letter_code
_entity_poly.pdbx_strand_id
1 'polypeptide(L)'
;MPSAEVNLLPKVLPMFRLRQPDTLIELVSLITTQQEEKIRRGELDVGLMRHPVYSPEIDYLELFDEPLVVVLPVDHPLAHEKEITAAQLDGVNFVSTDPVYSGSLAPIVKAWFAQENSQPNIVQVATNILVTMNLVGMGLGVTLIPGYMNNFNTGQVVFRPIAGNVPSIALLMAWKKGEMKPALRDFIAIVQERLASVTA
;
A
#
# COMPACT_ATOMS: atom_id res chain seq x y z
N MET A 1 -7.67 -3.13 1.42
CA MET A 1 -6.28 -2.70 1.06
C MET A 1 -5.69 -3.73 0.12
N PRO A 2 -5.48 -3.42 -1.17
CA PRO A 2 -4.97 -4.40 -2.15
C PRO A 2 -3.66 -5.10 -1.74
N SER A 3 -2.75 -4.37 -1.09
CA SER A 3 -1.50 -4.93 -0.56
C SER A 3 -1.73 -6.11 0.39
N ALA A 4 -2.61 -5.92 1.37
CA ALA A 4 -2.96 -6.98 2.32
C ALA A 4 -3.64 -8.18 1.63
N GLU A 5 -4.51 -7.89 0.65
CA GLU A 5 -5.26 -8.91 -0.09
C GLU A 5 -4.34 -9.80 -0.94
N VAL A 6 -3.22 -9.25 -1.45
CA VAL A 6 -2.26 -9.99 -2.28
C VAL A 6 -1.14 -10.61 -1.46
N ASN A 7 -0.56 -9.86 -0.52
CA ASN A 7 0.69 -10.24 0.13
C ASN A 7 0.50 -10.94 1.48
N LEU A 8 -0.57 -10.64 2.23
CA LEU A 8 -0.77 -11.09 3.60
C LEU A 8 -1.91 -12.10 3.74
N LEU A 9 -3.13 -11.72 3.38
CA LEU A 9 -4.33 -12.52 3.67
C LEU A 9 -4.29 -13.93 3.07
N PRO A 10 -3.80 -14.17 1.84
CA PRO A 10 -3.70 -15.52 1.29
C PRO A 10 -2.80 -16.46 2.09
N LYS A 11 -1.84 -15.91 2.84
CA LYS A 11 -0.89 -16.67 3.66
C LYS A 11 -1.39 -16.89 5.08
N VAL A 12 -2.20 -15.98 5.61
CA VAL A 12 -2.64 -15.95 7.01
C VAL A 12 -4.01 -16.60 7.21
N LEU A 13 -4.98 -16.32 6.32
CA LEU A 13 -6.35 -16.79 6.49
C LEU A 13 -6.50 -18.33 6.49
N PRO A 14 -5.77 -19.10 5.66
CA PRO A 14 -5.84 -20.57 5.75
C PRO A 14 -5.37 -21.10 7.11
N MET A 15 -4.30 -20.52 7.66
CA MET A 15 -3.78 -20.90 8.98
C MET A 15 -4.74 -20.52 10.10
N PHE A 16 -5.34 -19.33 10.00
CA PHE A 16 -6.32 -18.86 10.98
C PHE A 16 -7.56 -19.76 11.00
N ARG A 17 -8.08 -20.17 9.85
CA ARG A 17 -9.22 -21.10 9.77
C ARG A 17 -8.93 -22.46 10.39
N LEU A 18 -7.68 -22.94 10.32
CA LEU A 18 -7.30 -24.20 10.98
C LEU A 18 -7.26 -24.06 12.51
N ARG A 19 -6.84 -22.90 13.04
CA ARG A 19 -6.80 -22.66 14.51
C ARG A 19 -8.16 -22.26 15.09
N GLN A 20 -8.99 -21.60 14.28
CA GLN A 20 -10.28 -21.03 14.68
C GLN A 20 -11.38 -21.42 13.67
N PRO A 21 -11.73 -22.73 13.56
CA PRO A 21 -12.64 -23.22 12.50
C PRO A 21 -14.06 -22.66 12.62
N ASP A 22 -14.51 -22.35 13.84
CA ASP A 22 -15.86 -21.85 14.10
C ASP A 22 -15.96 -20.31 14.04
N THR A 23 -14.85 -19.62 13.77
CA THR A 23 -14.85 -18.16 13.68
C THR A 23 -15.23 -17.71 12.27
N LEU A 24 -16.32 -16.96 12.17
CA LEU A 24 -16.71 -16.32 10.91
C LEU A 24 -15.79 -15.14 10.63
N ILE A 25 -15.23 -15.12 9.42
CA ILE A 25 -14.38 -14.03 8.93
C ILE A 25 -15.18 -13.20 7.94
N GLU A 26 -15.37 -11.92 8.23
CA GLU A 26 -15.93 -10.94 7.31
C GLU A 26 -14.82 -10.01 6.83
N LEU A 27 -14.69 -9.83 5.52
CA LEU A 27 -13.75 -8.91 4.89
C LEU A 27 -14.48 -7.70 4.34
N VAL A 28 -14.11 -6.51 4.80
CA VAL A 28 -14.69 -5.25 4.36
C VAL A 28 -13.62 -4.33 3.78
N SER A 29 -13.93 -3.60 2.71
CA SER A 29 -13.00 -2.64 2.09
C SER A 29 -13.31 -1.23 2.59
N LEU A 30 -12.37 -0.65 3.34
CA LEU A 30 -12.49 0.65 4.00
C LEU A 30 -11.19 1.45 3.83
N ILE A 31 -11.28 2.79 3.79
CA ILE A 31 -10.12 3.68 3.91
C ILE A 31 -9.63 3.74 5.37
N THR A 32 -8.39 4.20 5.59
CA THR A 32 -7.76 4.21 6.94
C THR A 32 -8.63 4.90 7.98
N THR A 33 -9.16 6.09 7.70
CA THR A 33 -9.99 6.85 8.64
C THR A 33 -11.28 6.13 9.05
N GLN A 34 -11.92 5.44 8.11
CA GLN A 34 -13.10 4.62 8.39
C GLN A 34 -12.75 3.38 9.21
N GLN A 35 -11.58 2.76 8.94
CA GLN A 35 -11.10 1.65 9.74
C GLN A 35 -10.84 2.08 11.19
N GLU A 36 -10.15 3.21 11.41
CA GLU A 36 -9.92 3.74 12.75
C GLU A 36 -11.23 3.97 13.53
N GLU A 37 -12.21 4.62 12.89
CA GLU A 37 -13.51 4.88 13.53
C GLU A 37 -14.21 3.57 13.94
N LYS A 38 -14.25 2.59 13.03
CA LYS A 38 -14.90 1.30 13.29
C LYS A 38 -14.16 0.47 14.34
N ILE A 39 -12.83 0.49 14.36
CA ILE A 39 -12.02 -0.16 15.41
C ILE A 39 -12.33 0.46 16.77
N ARG A 40 -12.39 1.79 16.89
CA ARG A 40 -12.72 2.48 18.15
C ARG A 40 -14.10 2.09 18.66
N ARG A 41 -15.09 1.98 17.76
CA ARG A 41 -16.45 1.57 18.10
C ARG A 41 -16.60 0.06 18.38
N GLY A 42 -15.57 -0.75 18.11
CA GLY A 42 -15.63 -2.21 18.22
C GLY A 42 -16.44 -2.89 17.10
N GLU A 43 -16.69 -2.19 16.00
CA GLU A 43 -17.37 -2.67 14.79
C GLU A 43 -16.40 -3.36 13.82
N LEU A 44 -15.10 -3.18 13.99
CA LEU A 44 -14.03 -3.83 13.26
C LEU A 44 -12.99 -4.35 14.25
N ASP A 45 -12.69 -5.64 14.22
CA ASP A 45 -11.74 -6.25 15.14
C ASP A 45 -10.28 -5.97 14.74
N VAL A 46 -9.98 -5.98 13.43
CA VAL A 46 -8.65 -5.73 12.85
C VAL A 46 -8.75 -4.86 11.62
N GLY A 47 -7.90 -3.85 11.52
CA GLY A 47 -7.69 -3.05 10.32
C GLY A 47 -6.33 -3.34 9.69
N LEU A 48 -6.28 -3.39 8.35
CA LEU A 48 -5.05 -3.39 7.58
C LEU A 48 -4.98 -2.06 6.85
N MET A 49 -4.04 -1.19 7.25
CA MET A 49 -4.07 0.23 6.88
C MET A 49 -2.67 0.80 6.65
N ARG A 50 -2.61 2.07 6.31
CA ARG A 50 -1.38 2.86 6.15
C ARG A 50 -1.31 3.94 7.22
N HIS A 51 -0.11 4.45 7.48
CA HIS A 51 0.04 5.67 8.26
C HIS A 51 -0.73 6.85 7.63
N PRO A 52 -1.08 7.88 8.42
CA PRO A 52 -0.95 7.95 9.86
C PRO A 52 -2.10 7.24 10.60
N VAL A 53 -1.82 6.72 11.81
CA VAL A 53 -2.83 6.29 12.79
C VAL A 53 -2.93 7.40 13.84
N TYR A 54 -4.07 8.04 13.95
CA TYR A 54 -4.23 9.23 14.79
C TYR A 54 -4.79 8.93 16.19
N SER A 55 -5.53 7.83 16.32
CA SER A 55 -6.24 7.54 17.56
C SER A 55 -5.32 6.90 18.61
N PRO A 56 -5.22 7.46 19.83
CA PRO A 56 -4.47 6.85 20.94
C PRO A 56 -5.14 5.57 21.50
N GLU A 57 -6.37 5.29 21.08
CA GLU A 57 -7.13 4.09 21.46
C GLU A 57 -6.80 2.88 20.56
N ILE A 58 -5.93 3.06 19.56
CA ILE A 58 -5.54 2.02 18.61
C ILE A 58 -4.10 1.64 18.84
N ASP A 59 -3.87 0.35 19.02
CA ASP A 59 -2.54 -0.24 18.92
C ASP A 59 -2.33 -0.77 17.50
N TYR A 60 -1.08 -0.75 17.04
CA TYR A 60 -0.75 -1.28 15.73
C TYR A 60 0.62 -1.96 15.70
N LEU A 61 0.80 -2.81 14.73
CA LEU A 61 2.06 -3.46 14.35
C LEU A 61 2.39 -3.09 12.91
N GLU A 62 3.60 -2.60 12.67
CA GLU A 62 4.12 -2.48 11.31
C GLU A 62 4.49 -3.86 10.80
N LEU A 63 3.93 -4.23 9.66
CA LEU A 63 4.10 -5.57 9.11
C LEU A 63 5.31 -5.65 8.18
N PHE A 64 5.37 -4.77 7.21
CA PHE A 64 6.47 -4.65 6.27
C PHE A 64 6.37 -3.33 5.48
N ASP A 65 7.54 -2.90 5.00
CA ASP A 65 7.66 -1.79 4.06
C ASP A 65 7.54 -2.29 2.62
N GLU A 66 6.81 -1.55 1.81
CA GLU A 66 6.65 -1.80 0.39
C GLU A 66 7.38 -0.73 -0.41
N PRO A 67 8.50 -1.07 -1.06
CA PRO A 67 9.20 -0.11 -1.91
C PRO A 67 8.32 0.35 -3.06
N LEU A 68 8.41 1.64 -3.37
CA LEU A 68 7.74 2.20 -4.54
C LEU A 68 8.57 1.93 -5.80
N VAL A 69 7.88 1.87 -6.91
CA VAL A 69 8.44 1.74 -8.26
C VAL A 69 7.82 2.77 -9.17
N VAL A 70 8.51 3.12 -10.24
CA VAL A 70 7.96 3.97 -11.31
C VAL A 70 7.12 3.09 -12.22
N VAL A 71 5.91 3.55 -12.56
CA VAL A 71 5.04 2.93 -13.54
C VAL A 71 4.88 3.88 -14.73
N LEU A 72 5.14 3.36 -15.92
CA LEU A 72 5.15 4.12 -17.18
C LEU A 72 4.30 3.40 -18.22
N PRO A 73 3.73 4.11 -19.20
CA PRO A 73 3.19 3.49 -20.40
C PRO A 73 4.26 2.63 -21.11
N VAL A 74 3.85 1.56 -21.78
CA VAL A 74 4.80 0.65 -22.48
C VAL A 74 5.62 1.34 -23.57
N ASP A 75 5.10 2.41 -24.17
CA ASP A 75 5.71 3.20 -25.23
C ASP A 75 6.40 4.48 -24.71
N HIS A 76 6.46 4.68 -23.39
CA HIS A 76 7.15 5.83 -22.82
C HIS A 76 8.66 5.80 -23.11
N PRO A 77 9.31 6.95 -23.41
CA PRO A 77 10.78 6.97 -23.70
C PRO A 77 11.64 6.29 -22.64
N LEU A 78 11.26 6.41 -21.36
CA LEU A 78 11.97 5.78 -20.23
C LEU A 78 11.59 4.31 -20.00
N ALA A 79 10.67 3.74 -20.80
CA ALA A 79 10.21 2.37 -20.58
C ALA A 79 11.30 1.30 -20.77
N HIS A 80 12.39 1.63 -21.49
CA HIS A 80 13.52 0.72 -21.72
C HIS A 80 14.66 0.86 -20.71
N GLU A 81 14.59 1.86 -19.83
CA GLU A 81 15.58 2.03 -18.76
C GLU A 81 15.52 0.88 -17.75
N LYS A 82 16.67 0.52 -17.18
CA LYS A 82 16.73 -0.51 -16.13
C LYS A 82 16.18 -0.01 -14.80
N GLU A 83 16.43 1.26 -14.52
CA GLU A 83 16.00 1.98 -13.31
C GLU A 83 15.79 3.45 -13.67
N ILE A 84 14.98 4.16 -12.89
CA ILE A 84 14.60 5.55 -13.16
C ILE A 84 15.04 6.43 -11.98
N THR A 85 15.72 7.53 -12.26
CA THR A 85 16.07 8.57 -11.28
C THR A 85 14.95 9.61 -11.15
N ALA A 86 14.90 10.31 -10.03
CA ALA A 86 13.97 11.42 -9.83
C ALA A 86 14.20 12.55 -10.89
N ALA A 87 15.46 12.82 -11.26
CA ALA A 87 15.78 13.82 -12.25
C ALA A 87 15.21 13.51 -13.65
N GLN A 88 15.08 12.24 -14.03
CA GLN A 88 14.43 11.84 -15.27
C GLN A 88 12.91 12.06 -15.26
N LEU A 89 12.32 12.24 -14.07
CA LEU A 89 10.89 12.50 -13.87
C LEU A 89 10.58 13.99 -13.65
N ASP A 90 11.60 14.86 -13.66
CA ASP A 90 11.41 16.32 -13.51
C ASP A 90 10.62 16.87 -14.69
N GLY A 91 9.54 17.61 -14.41
CA GLY A 91 8.62 18.15 -15.41
C GLY A 91 7.76 17.11 -16.17
N VAL A 92 7.95 15.80 -15.94
CA VAL A 92 7.18 14.75 -16.61
C VAL A 92 5.73 14.75 -16.10
N ASN A 93 4.77 14.52 -16.99
CA ASN A 93 3.37 14.37 -16.62
C ASN A 93 3.17 13.24 -15.62
N PHE A 94 2.50 13.52 -14.52
CA PHE A 94 2.35 12.62 -13.38
C PHE A 94 0.90 12.44 -12.98
N VAL A 95 0.49 11.19 -12.81
CA VAL A 95 -0.81 10.82 -12.25
C VAL A 95 -0.63 10.55 -10.76
N SER A 96 -1.16 11.44 -9.93
CA SER A 96 -1.09 11.32 -8.46
C SER A 96 -2.27 10.52 -7.90
N THR A 97 -2.14 10.05 -6.66
CA THR A 97 -3.24 9.46 -5.90
C THR A 97 -3.81 10.48 -4.92
N ASP A 98 -5.14 10.45 -4.72
CA ASP A 98 -5.80 11.30 -3.74
C ASP A 98 -5.40 10.86 -2.31
N PRO A 99 -4.88 11.77 -1.46
CA PRO A 99 -4.46 11.45 -0.09
C PRO A 99 -5.58 10.87 0.78
N VAL A 100 -6.83 11.24 0.54
CA VAL A 100 -7.99 10.71 1.29
C VAL A 100 -8.09 9.18 1.14
N TYR A 101 -7.78 8.67 -0.05
CA TYR A 101 -7.91 7.24 -0.37
C TYR A 101 -6.58 6.48 -0.32
N SER A 102 -5.47 7.17 -0.50
CA SER A 102 -4.13 6.55 -0.60
C SER A 102 -3.34 6.56 0.72
N GLY A 103 -3.89 7.17 1.77
CA GLY A 103 -3.17 7.33 3.05
C GLY A 103 -1.89 8.15 2.86
N SER A 104 -0.76 7.64 3.35
CA SER A 104 0.54 8.32 3.26
C SER A 104 1.21 8.27 1.88
N LEU A 105 0.67 7.57 0.86
CA LEU A 105 1.36 7.41 -0.43
C LEU A 105 1.65 8.75 -1.12
N ALA A 106 0.64 9.60 -1.32
CA ALA A 106 0.84 10.89 -1.97
C ALA A 106 1.79 11.82 -1.21
N PRO A 107 1.70 11.97 0.13
CA PRO A 107 2.71 12.67 0.94
C PRO A 107 4.13 12.12 0.80
N ILE A 108 4.31 10.79 0.82
CA ILE A 108 5.61 10.13 0.66
C ILE A 108 6.22 10.45 -0.71
N VAL A 109 5.43 10.30 -1.78
CA VAL A 109 5.87 10.61 -3.15
C VAL A 109 6.27 12.09 -3.28
N LYS A 110 5.46 13.00 -2.75
CA LYS A 110 5.76 14.44 -2.75
C LYS A 110 7.06 14.76 -1.98
N ALA A 111 7.24 14.16 -0.79
CA ALA A 111 8.43 14.36 0.01
C ALA A 111 9.68 13.83 -0.70
N TRP A 112 9.59 12.67 -1.35
CA TRP A 112 10.69 12.09 -2.10
C TRP A 112 11.12 12.99 -3.27
N PHE A 113 10.20 13.48 -4.09
CA PHE A 113 10.54 14.42 -5.17
C PHE A 113 11.20 15.69 -4.63
N ALA A 114 10.72 16.22 -3.50
CA ALA A 114 11.31 17.41 -2.87
C ALA A 114 12.74 17.16 -2.38
N GLN A 115 13.02 15.99 -1.80
CA GLN A 115 14.37 15.59 -1.36
C GLN A 115 15.33 15.43 -2.53
N GLU A 116 14.85 14.94 -3.67
CA GLU A 116 15.63 14.76 -4.90
C GLU A 116 15.70 16.02 -5.79
N ASN A 117 15.18 17.16 -5.30
CA ASN A 117 15.11 18.44 -6.04
C ASN A 117 14.45 18.31 -7.42
N SER A 118 13.42 17.49 -7.53
CA SER A 118 12.63 17.25 -8.74
C SER A 118 11.18 17.61 -8.53
N GLN A 119 10.47 18.00 -9.58
CA GLN A 119 9.06 18.36 -9.52
C GLN A 119 8.31 17.85 -10.75
N PRO A 120 7.54 16.76 -10.63
CA PRO A 120 6.72 16.29 -11.72
C PRO A 120 5.54 17.24 -11.99
N ASN A 121 5.02 17.23 -13.22
CA ASN A 121 3.81 17.96 -13.59
C ASN A 121 2.57 17.13 -13.27
N ILE A 122 1.85 17.41 -12.18
CA ILE A 122 0.63 16.67 -11.82
C ILE A 122 -0.50 17.05 -12.77
N VAL A 123 -0.85 16.13 -13.67
CA VAL A 123 -1.90 16.33 -14.69
C VAL A 123 -3.23 15.71 -14.28
N GLN A 124 -3.23 14.73 -13.36
CA GLN A 124 -4.41 14.03 -12.91
C GLN A 124 -4.25 13.53 -11.47
N VAL A 125 -5.36 13.49 -10.73
CA VAL A 125 -5.46 12.86 -9.41
C VAL A 125 -6.51 11.75 -9.46
N ALA A 126 -6.15 10.55 -9.04
CA ALA A 126 -7.02 9.39 -9.05
C ALA A 126 -7.39 8.94 -7.64
N THR A 127 -8.60 8.41 -7.47
CA THR A 127 -9.16 8.01 -6.16
C THR A 127 -8.69 6.63 -5.68
N ASN A 128 -8.11 5.81 -6.56
CA ASN A 128 -7.54 4.52 -6.17
C ASN A 128 -6.38 4.12 -7.10
N ILE A 129 -5.56 3.21 -6.62
CA ILE A 129 -4.30 2.82 -7.24
C ILE A 129 -4.48 2.08 -8.59
N LEU A 130 -5.58 1.32 -8.77
CA LEU A 130 -5.90 0.65 -10.04
C LEU A 130 -6.30 1.66 -11.10
N VAL A 131 -7.11 2.65 -10.74
CA VAL A 131 -7.45 3.77 -11.65
C VAL A 131 -6.19 4.54 -12.01
N THR A 132 -5.31 4.82 -11.05
CA THR A 132 -4.01 5.47 -11.31
C THR A 132 -3.23 4.69 -12.37
N MET A 133 -3.08 3.39 -12.21
CA MET A 133 -2.36 2.53 -13.15
C MET A 133 -3.00 2.50 -14.55
N ASN A 134 -4.33 2.45 -14.62
CA ASN A 134 -5.05 2.49 -15.90
C ASN A 134 -4.87 3.83 -16.64
N LEU A 135 -4.91 4.96 -15.92
CA LEU A 135 -4.65 6.28 -16.50
C LEU A 135 -3.23 6.39 -17.06
N VAL A 136 -2.24 5.80 -16.36
CA VAL A 136 -0.87 5.67 -16.88
C VAL A 136 -0.86 4.82 -18.16
N GLY A 137 -1.54 3.66 -18.18
CA GLY A 137 -1.67 2.81 -19.38
C GLY A 137 -2.32 3.51 -20.57
N MET A 138 -3.16 4.52 -20.33
CA MET A 138 -3.74 5.38 -21.37
C MET A 138 -2.80 6.50 -21.84
N GLY A 139 -1.58 6.58 -21.31
CA GLY A 139 -0.58 7.58 -21.74
C GLY A 139 -0.73 8.96 -21.09
N LEU A 140 -1.52 9.11 -19.99
CA LEU A 140 -1.69 10.42 -19.35
C LEU A 140 -0.43 10.90 -18.64
N GLY A 141 0.48 10.01 -18.29
CA GLY A 141 1.71 10.32 -17.58
C GLY A 141 2.30 9.10 -16.90
N VAL A 142 3.14 9.32 -15.89
CA VAL A 142 3.78 8.28 -15.08
C VAL A 142 3.26 8.34 -13.63
N THR A 143 3.58 7.33 -12.82
CA THR A 143 3.23 7.35 -11.39
C THR A 143 4.28 6.60 -10.56
N LEU A 144 4.26 6.81 -9.23
CA LEU A 144 4.97 6.01 -8.24
C LEU A 144 3.95 5.27 -7.37
N ILE A 145 4.04 3.95 -7.36
CA ILE A 145 3.15 3.08 -6.56
C ILE A 145 3.93 1.89 -6.00
N PRO A 146 3.41 1.19 -4.98
CA PRO A 146 4.07 -0.01 -4.44
C PRO A 146 4.25 -1.09 -5.49
N GLY A 147 5.43 -1.75 -5.49
CA GLY A 147 5.84 -2.72 -6.51
C GLY A 147 4.93 -3.94 -6.64
N TYR A 148 4.19 -4.32 -5.57
CA TYR A 148 3.23 -5.44 -5.63
C TYR A 148 2.12 -5.24 -6.69
N MET A 149 1.89 -3.99 -7.11
CA MET A 149 0.89 -3.66 -8.13
C MET A 149 1.20 -4.29 -9.49
N ASN A 150 2.44 -4.75 -9.72
CA ASN A 150 2.80 -5.51 -10.93
C ASN A 150 1.98 -6.82 -11.07
N ASN A 151 1.45 -7.37 -9.97
CA ASN A 151 0.56 -8.54 -10.00
C ASN A 151 -0.78 -8.26 -10.71
N PHE A 152 -1.14 -6.98 -10.90
CA PHE A 152 -2.35 -6.52 -11.59
C PHE A 152 -2.05 -5.93 -12.97
N ASN A 153 -0.82 -6.12 -13.49
CA ASN A 153 -0.41 -5.57 -14.77
C ASN A 153 -1.15 -6.25 -15.93
N THR A 154 -1.84 -5.46 -16.73
CA THR A 154 -2.57 -5.91 -17.93
C THR A 154 -1.76 -5.78 -19.22
N GLY A 155 -0.46 -5.46 -19.13
CA GLY A 155 0.43 -5.29 -20.25
C GLY A 155 0.42 -3.90 -20.91
N GLN A 156 -0.32 -2.95 -20.36
CA GLN A 156 -0.37 -1.56 -20.85
C GLN A 156 0.70 -0.66 -20.20
N VAL A 157 1.31 -1.14 -19.14
CA VAL A 157 2.33 -0.40 -18.37
C VAL A 157 3.56 -1.26 -18.12
N VAL A 158 4.69 -0.60 -17.87
CA VAL A 158 5.92 -1.21 -17.38
C VAL A 158 6.26 -0.68 -16.00
N PHE A 159 6.85 -1.55 -15.18
CA PHE A 159 7.32 -1.24 -13.84
C PHE A 159 8.84 -1.13 -13.86
N ARG A 160 9.40 -0.05 -13.32
CA ARG A 160 10.85 0.17 -13.25
C ARG A 160 11.26 0.51 -11.82
N PRO A 161 12.35 -0.10 -11.32
CA PRO A 161 12.93 0.29 -10.05
C PRO A 161 13.31 1.76 -10.04
N ILE A 162 13.31 2.36 -8.85
CA ILE A 162 13.83 3.70 -8.62
C ILE A 162 15.33 3.58 -8.33
N ALA A 163 16.13 4.39 -9.01
CA ALA A 163 17.57 4.52 -8.73
C ALA A 163 17.82 5.37 -7.49
N GLY A 164 18.77 4.97 -6.65
CA GLY A 164 19.18 5.75 -5.48
C GLY A 164 18.31 5.51 -4.25
N ASN A 165 17.80 6.58 -3.64
CA ASN A 165 16.96 6.51 -2.44
C ASN A 165 15.53 6.10 -2.81
N VAL A 166 15.16 4.87 -2.49
CA VAL A 166 13.84 4.30 -2.83
C VAL A 166 12.83 4.61 -1.72
N PRO A 167 11.78 5.39 -1.99
CA PRO A 167 10.73 5.62 -1.00
C PRO A 167 9.92 4.35 -0.79
N SER A 168 9.44 4.14 0.43
CA SER A 168 8.61 3.00 0.80
C SER A 168 7.36 3.43 1.55
N ILE A 169 6.39 2.53 1.62
CA ILE A 169 5.15 2.74 2.36
C ILE A 169 4.85 1.53 3.23
N ALA A 170 4.75 1.74 4.56
CA ALA A 170 4.46 0.67 5.51
C ALA A 170 3.02 0.15 5.41
N LEU A 171 2.83 -1.17 5.50
CA LEU A 171 1.55 -1.79 5.82
C LEU A 171 1.47 -2.03 7.32
N LEU A 172 0.37 -1.60 7.92
CA LEU A 172 0.07 -1.75 9.34
C LEU A 172 -1.07 -2.72 9.55
N MET A 173 -1.00 -3.47 10.64
CA MET A 173 -2.14 -4.16 11.25
C MET A 173 -2.51 -3.44 12.54
N ALA A 174 -3.75 -3.01 12.68
CA ALA A 174 -4.22 -2.20 13.79
C ALA A 174 -5.47 -2.80 14.45
N TRP A 175 -5.60 -2.59 15.75
CA TRP A 175 -6.71 -3.09 16.57
C TRP A 175 -6.99 -2.16 17.75
N LYS A 176 -8.13 -2.34 18.41
CA LYS A 176 -8.46 -1.54 19.59
C LYS A 176 -7.55 -1.90 20.75
N LYS A 177 -7.00 -0.87 21.40
CA LYS A 177 -6.18 -1.02 22.60
C LYS A 177 -6.98 -1.61 23.76
N GLY A 178 -6.33 -2.47 24.54
CA GLY A 178 -6.90 -3.07 25.73
C GLY A 178 -7.10 -4.58 25.63
N GLU A 179 -8.21 -5.09 26.17
CA GLU A 179 -8.48 -6.53 26.19
C GLU A 179 -8.81 -7.06 24.80
N MET A 180 -8.09 -8.10 24.38
CA MET A 180 -8.25 -8.73 23.09
C MET A 180 -9.09 -10.00 23.18
N LYS A 181 -10.03 -10.16 22.25
CA LYS A 181 -10.74 -11.43 22.02
C LYS A 181 -9.73 -12.54 21.69
N PRO A 182 -9.95 -13.81 22.11
CA PRO A 182 -9.04 -14.91 21.80
C PRO A 182 -8.73 -15.06 20.31
N ALA A 183 -9.75 -14.99 19.46
CA ALA A 183 -9.57 -15.08 17.99
C ALA A 183 -8.67 -13.95 17.43
N LEU A 184 -8.78 -12.73 17.94
CA LEU A 184 -7.92 -11.63 17.55
C LEU A 184 -6.45 -11.88 17.95
N ARG A 185 -6.23 -12.39 19.15
CA ARG A 185 -4.90 -12.73 19.66
C ARG A 185 -4.24 -13.80 18.78
N ASP A 186 -4.98 -14.85 18.40
CA ASP A 186 -4.50 -15.90 17.51
C ASP A 186 -4.20 -15.38 16.13
N PHE A 187 -5.04 -14.47 15.60
CA PHE A 187 -4.79 -13.84 14.30
C PHE A 187 -3.48 -13.04 14.30
N ILE A 188 -3.26 -12.20 15.33
CA ILE A 188 -2.02 -11.42 15.49
C ILE A 188 -0.81 -12.36 15.58
N ALA A 189 -0.89 -13.43 16.38
CA ALA A 189 0.19 -14.41 16.53
C ALA A 189 0.56 -15.06 15.18
N ILE A 190 -0.45 -15.47 14.40
CA ILE A 190 -0.22 -16.07 13.07
C ILE A 190 0.47 -15.07 12.13
N VAL A 191 0.04 -13.81 12.14
CA VAL A 191 0.68 -12.76 11.33
C VAL A 191 2.14 -12.61 11.73
N GLN A 192 2.45 -12.52 13.02
CA GLN A 192 3.82 -12.40 13.53
C GLN A 192 4.70 -13.62 13.17
N GLU A 193 4.17 -14.84 13.32
CA GLU A 193 4.86 -16.08 12.90
C GLU A 193 5.22 -16.05 11.41
N ARG A 194 4.30 -15.53 10.58
CA ARG A 194 4.53 -15.44 9.13
C ARG A 194 5.56 -14.39 8.77
N LEU A 195 5.55 -13.24 9.43
CA LEU A 195 6.57 -12.21 9.22
C LEU A 195 7.96 -12.73 9.58
N ALA A 196 8.11 -13.39 10.73
CA ALA A 196 9.37 -13.97 11.17
C ALA A 196 9.92 -15.01 10.17
N SER A 197 9.05 -15.78 9.51
CA SER A 197 9.45 -16.80 8.53
C SER A 197 9.90 -16.25 7.16
N VAL A 198 9.63 -14.97 6.88
CA VAL A 198 10.05 -14.30 5.63
C VAL A 198 11.40 -13.58 5.80
N THR A 199 11.77 -13.29 7.05
CA THR A 199 13.02 -12.56 7.39
C THR A 199 14.19 -13.51 7.70
N ALA A 200 13.95 -14.81 7.81
CA ALA A 200 14.94 -15.87 8.03
C ALA A 200 15.31 -16.56 6.70
#